data_a459b3ed251093578f5a2dfe072448dd
#
_entry.id   a459b3ed251093578f5a2dfe072448dd
#
_cell.length_a   1.000
_cell.length_b   1.000
_cell.length_c   1.000
_cell.angle_alpha   90.00
_cell.angle_beta   90.00
_cell.angle_gamma   90.00
#
_symmetry.space_group_name_H-M   'P 1'
#
loop_
_entity.id
_entity.type
_entity.pdbx_description
1 polymer ?
#
loop_
_entity_poly.entity_id
_entity_poly.type
_entity_poly.pdbx_seq_one_letter_code
_entity_poly.pdbx_strand_id
1 'polypeptide(L)'
;GEHTRSGDAMLLINPHTTFYFRPEIHVVSDEGLNAYGAVTWGQFFVYQGFNERTGWMHTSTYVDFLDEFIEDVSTRDGRRVYRYGNELRDVTTQTVTLRYRTTTGMAEREFETYRTHHGPITHAIDGKWVATRINWKPAEALAQSFVRTKQRDHAGFRAMMQRRTNSSNNTVYADADGTIAYYHGNFIPRRDPQFDYSKPVDGSDPRTDWQGIHEVDETVNVVNPTIGWLQNCNSTPFTSAGPDSPKREDYPVYMAPDPENFRGVHAQRVLEGVSDLTLEGLIALAYDDKLPGFETLLGGLVSAWDDTGRDDAPYAQAIDLLRNWDHRTRANSVEMTLAHHYGMQFKKHGTYPGTLRGMALIEFLGTGSVTQERVATFERTVDELTRDFGRWDIPWGDVNRFQRLTGDLALRYDDEAPSLPVGLASGDWGALASFRARRGNGSKRIYGVSGNSFVAVVEFGDRVRAKSLLAGGQSGDPDSPHFDDQAQRYVDGAFKDVPFYRDEVEARAVSRYRPGLSD
;
A
#
# COMPACT_ATOMS: atom_id res chain seq x y z
N GLY A 1 -6.55 6.48 23.23
CA GLY A 1 -6.13 6.66 24.64
C GLY A 1 -6.64 5.59 25.59
N GLU A 2 -7.90 5.13 25.46
CA GLU A 2 -8.52 4.18 26.41
C GLU A 2 -7.78 2.83 26.50
N HIS A 3 -7.14 2.39 25.43
CA HIS A 3 -6.40 1.14 25.37
C HIS A 3 -4.90 1.28 25.62
N THR A 4 -4.41 2.50 25.83
CA THR A 4 -2.98 2.76 26.02
C THR A 4 -2.66 2.96 27.50
N ARG A 5 -1.45 2.57 27.91
CA ARG A 5 -0.98 2.69 29.30
C ARG A 5 -0.90 4.14 29.77
N SER A 6 -0.50 5.04 28.87
CA SER A 6 -0.37 6.48 29.17
C SER A 6 -1.69 7.23 29.16
N GLY A 7 -2.73 6.69 28.52
CA GLY A 7 -3.95 7.44 28.19
C GLY A 7 -3.84 8.28 26.91
N ASP A 8 -2.65 8.34 26.29
CA ASP A 8 -2.40 9.12 25.09
C ASP A 8 -2.76 8.35 23.81
N ALA A 9 -3.10 9.05 22.73
CA ALA A 9 -3.33 8.41 21.44
C ALA A 9 -2.03 7.88 20.84
N MET A 10 -2.12 6.77 20.13
CA MET A 10 -1.01 6.17 19.40
C MET A 10 -1.32 6.04 17.91
N LEU A 11 -0.30 6.08 17.06
CA LEU A 11 -0.40 5.90 15.61
C LEU A 11 0.68 4.94 15.11
N LEU A 12 0.26 3.93 14.33
CA LEU A 12 1.16 3.14 13.49
C LEU A 12 1.20 3.75 12.08
N ILE A 13 2.39 4.05 11.60
CA ILE A 13 2.68 4.51 10.24
C ILE A 13 3.47 3.40 9.54
N ASN A 14 2.86 2.68 8.60
CA ASN A 14 3.50 1.55 7.92
C ASN A 14 3.09 1.48 6.43
N PRO A 15 3.66 2.35 5.57
CA PRO A 15 3.42 2.27 4.13
C PRO A 15 4.07 1.04 3.52
N HIS A 16 3.28 0.21 2.84
CA HIS A 16 3.79 -0.91 2.06
C HIS A 16 4.12 -0.45 0.63
N THR A 17 5.34 0.03 0.44
CA THR A 17 5.81 0.55 -0.84
C THR A 17 7.09 -0.13 -1.29
N THR A 18 7.53 0.18 -2.52
CA THR A 18 8.84 -0.25 -3.04
C THR A 18 9.95 0.18 -2.07
N PHE A 19 10.88 -0.73 -1.79
CA PHE A 19 12.02 -0.44 -0.92
C PHE A 19 12.90 0.65 -1.52
N TYR A 20 13.58 1.41 -0.65
CA TYR A 20 14.50 2.52 -0.97
C TYR A 20 13.83 3.75 -1.61
N PHE A 21 12.51 3.75 -1.77
CA PHE A 21 11.77 4.84 -2.38
C PHE A 21 11.33 5.92 -1.39
N ARG A 22 11.35 5.61 -0.10
CA ARG A 22 10.89 6.48 1.00
C ARG A 22 11.98 6.71 2.03
N PRO A 23 12.90 7.66 1.77
CA PRO A 23 13.86 8.08 2.79
C PRO A 23 13.14 8.71 3.98
N GLU A 24 13.74 8.53 5.15
CA GLU A 24 13.31 9.06 6.43
C GLU A 24 13.99 10.41 6.69
N ILE A 25 13.22 11.43 7.05
CA ILE A 25 13.75 12.77 7.34
C ILE A 25 13.11 13.40 8.57
N HIS A 26 13.84 14.32 9.21
CA HIS A 26 13.34 15.29 10.17
C HIS A 26 13.60 16.70 9.65
N VAL A 27 12.55 17.51 9.53
CA VAL A 27 12.63 18.88 9.00
C VAL A 27 12.09 19.86 10.02
N VAL A 28 12.91 20.85 10.35
CA VAL A 28 12.57 21.90 11.33
C VAL A 28 12.79 23.28 10.71
N SER A 29 11.89 24.21 10.99
CA SER A 29 12.00 25.61 10.59
C SER A 29 11.33 26.49 11.63
N ASP A 30 11.90 27.67 11.87
CA ASP A 30 11.33 28.69 12.80
C ASP A 30 9.98 29.23 12.32
N GLU A 31 9.56 28.90 11.07
CA GLU A 31 8.23 29.19 10.51
C GLU A 31 7.16 28.14 10.89
N GLY A 32 7.36 27.43 11.99
CA GLY A 32 6.39 26.49 12.57
C GLY A 32 6.34 25.12 11.90
N LEU A 33 7.39 24.72 11.18
CA LEU A 33 7.57 23.38 10.70
C LEU A 33 8.48 22.61 11.68
N ASN A 34 7.99 21.50 12.19
CA ASN A 34 8.77 20.50 12.93
C ASN A 34 8.12 19.14 12.64
N ALA A 35 8.59 18.44 11.63
CA ALA A 35 7.96 17.21 11.16
C ALA A 35 8.99 16.12 10.87
N TYR A 36 8.69 14.92 11.34
CA TYR A 36 9.47 13.70 11.10
C TYR A 36 8.64 12.66 10.34
N GLY A 37 9.27 11.92 9.44
CA GLY A 37 8.64 10.81 8.74
C GLY A 37 9.27 10.52 7.39
N ALA A 38 8.52 9.83 6.53
CA ALA A 38 8.96 9.44 5.21
C ALA A 38 8.58 10.49 4.15
N VAL A 39 9.53 10.74 3.25
CA VAL A 39 9.29 11.50 2.00
C VAL A 39 9.31 10.54 0.82
N THR A 40 8.68 10.93 -0.28
CA THR A 40 8.85 10.28 -1.58
C THR A 40 9.90 11.06 -2.37
N TRP A 41 10.72 10.40 -3.16
CA TRP A 41 11.71 11.05 -4.00
C TRP A 41 11.12 12.22 -4.80
N GLY A 42 11.77 13.37 -4.71
CA GLY A 42 11.35 14.61 -5.37
C GLY A 42 10.29 15.42 -4.62
N GLN A 43 9.77 14.95 -3.49
CA GLN A 43 8.87 15.72 -2.63
C GLN A 43 9.66 16.54 -1.59
N PHE A 44 9.18 17.74 -1.30
CA PHE A 44 9.80 18.68 -0.34
C PHE A 44 9.08 18.73 1.02
N PHE A 45 8.19 17.78 1.29
CA PHE A 45 7.40 17.67 2.52
C PHE A 45 7.36 16.23 3.02
N VAL A 46 7.20 16.06 4.33
CA VAL A 46 6.94 14.76 4.94
C VAL A 46 5.58 14.25 4.47
N TYR A 47 5.59 13.16 3.70
CA TYR A 47 4.37 12.61 3.11
C TYR A 47 3.54 11.82 4.12
N GLN A 48 4.20 11.00 4.93
CA GLN A 48 3.62 10.23 6.04
C GLN A 48 4.52 10.41 7.25
N GLY A 49 3.96 10.80 8.38
CA GLY A 49 4.76 11.12 9.54
C GLY A 49 3.96 11.80 10.63
N PHE A 50 4.66 12.57 11.43
CA PHE A 50 4.09 13.27 12.57
C PHE A 50 4.85 14.58 12.85
N ASN A 51 4.22 15.45 13.59
CA ASN A 51 4.81 16.61 14.24
C ASN A 51 4.61 16.49 15.77
N GLU A 52 4.86 17.56 16.52
CA GLU A 52 4.72 17.55 17.97
C GLU A 52 3.33 17.18 18.48
N ARG A 53 2.27 17.38 17.66
CA ARG A 53 0.90 17.26 18.10
C ARG A 53 0.05 16.32 17.25
N THR A 54 0.36 16.17 15.97
CA THR A 54 -0.47 15.41 15.03
C THR A 54 0.34 14.41 14.22
N GLY A 55 -0.26 13.28 13.90
CA GLY A 55 0.32 12.28 13.00
C GLY A 55 -0.65 11.85 11.91
N TRP A 56 -0.11 11.47 10.76
CA TRP A 56 -0.88 11.06 9.61
C TRP A 56 -0.21 9.92 8.85
N MET A 57 -1.03 8.97 8.45
CA MET A 57 -0.65 7.84 7.60
C MET A 57 -1.56 7.79 6.38
N HIS A 58 -1.01 7.57 5.19
CA HIS A 58 -1.77 7.35 3.98
C HIS A 58 -1.66 5.91 3.51
N THR A 59 -2.79 5.28 3.25
CA THR A 59 -2.87 3.97 2.59
C THR A 59 -3.53 4.12 1.23
N SER A 60 -3.15 3.30 0.27
CA SER A 60 -3.81 3.29 -1.05
C SER A 60 -5.22 2.76 -0.95
N THR A 61 -6.12 3.28 -1.78
CA THR A 61 -7.52 2.87 -1.90
C THR A 61 -7.90 2.75 -3.37
N TYR A 62 -8.93 1.96 -3.66
CA TYR A 62 -9.57 1.86 -4.97
C TYR A 62 -10.65 2.92 -5.18
N VAL A 63 -10.64 4.00 -4.37
CA VAL A 63 -11.61 5.09 -4.53
C VAL A 63 -11.69 5.53 -5.99
N ASP A 64 -12.91 5.63 -6.48
CA ASP A 64 -13.19 6.00 -7.86
C ASP A 64 -13.18 7.53 -7.99
N PHE A 65 -12.03 8.07 -8.38
CA PHE A 65 -11.76 9.51 -8.48
C PHE A 65 -11.59 10.01 -9.93
N LEU A 66 -11.74 9.11 -10.91
CA LEU A 66 -11.50 9.37 -12.32
C LEU A 66 -12.64 8.78 -13.15
N ASP A 67 -13.12 9.51 -14.15
CA ASP A 67 -14.10 9.00 -15.11
C ASP A 67 -13.66 9.18 -16.55
N GLU A 68 -14.16 8.29 -17.38
CA GLU A 68 -13.92 8.27 -18.82
C GLU A 68 -15.21 8.59 -19.58
N PHE A 69 -15.10 9.43 -20.59
CA PHE A 69 -16.22 9.92 -21.39
C PHE A 69 -15.98 9.61 -22.88
N ILE A 70 -16.90 8.87 -23.50
CA ILE A 70 -16.87 8.58 -24.92
C ILE A 70 -17.41 9.80 -25.67
N GLU A 71 -16.54 10.44 -26.43
CA GLU A 71 -16.86 11.67 -27.16
C GLU A 71 -17.37 11.39 -28.56
N ASP A 72 -18.47 12.07 -28.95
CA ASP A 72 -19.02 12.05 -30.31
C ASP A 72 -18.35 13.18 -31.14
N VAL A 73 -17.19 12.85 -31.72
CA VAL A 73 -16.34 13.81 -32.45
C VAL A 73 -16.61 13.76 -33.95
N SER A 74 -16.70 14.94 -34.57
CA SER A 74 -16.84 15.11 -36.01
C SER A 74 -15.96 16.26 -36.53
N THR A 75 -15.84 16.38 -37.85
CA THR A 75 -15.14 17.51 -38.47
C THR A 75 -16.17 18.41 -39.16
N ARG A 76 -16.17 19.70 -38.83
CA ARG A 76 -16.98 20.75 -39.50
C ARG A 76 -16.10 21.93 -39.91
N ASP A 77 -16.19 22.33 -41.14
CA ASP A 77 -15.42 23.45 -41.69
C ASP A 77 -13.92 23.39 -41.38
N GLY A 78 -13.35 22.17 -41.46
CA GLY A 78 -11.92 21.90 -41.16
C GLY A 78 -11.55 21.88 -39.69
N ARG A 79 -12.51 22.09 -38.77
CA ARG A 79 -12.29 22.03 -37.30
C ARG A 79 -12.88 20.78 -36.71
N ARG A 80 -12.21 20.21 -35.69
CA ARG A 80 -12.75 19.12 -34.89
C ARG A 80 -13.72 19.67 -33.85
N VAL A 81 -14.94 19.13 -33.84
CA VAL A 81 -16.00 19.47 -32.89
C VAL A 81 -16.54 18.21 -32.26
N TYR A 82 -17.08 18.32 -31.05
CA TYR A 82 -17.76 17.22 -30.37
C TYR A 82 -19.17 17.62 -29.96
N ARG A 83 -20.09 16.66 -29.95
CA ARG A 83 -21.48 16.88 -29.55
C ARG A 83 -21.60 16.88 -28.01
N TYR A 84 -22.37 17.82 -27.47
CA TYR A 84 -22.77 17.89 -26.08
C TYR A 84 -24.22 18.33 -25.96
N GLY A 85 -25.13 17.41 -25.63
CA GLY A 85 -26.56 17.62 -25.74
C GLY A 85 -26.94 17.99 -27.18
N ASN A 86 -27.52 19.18 -27.34
CA ASN A 86 -27.91 19.72 -28.63
C ASN A 86 -26.85 20.67 -29.25
N GLU A 87 -25.70 20.84 -28.60
CA GLU A 87 -24.65 21.75 -29.03
C GLU A 87 -23.47 21.01 -29.67
N LEU A 88 -22.74 21.73 -30.54
CA LEU A 88 -21.43 21.33 -31.00
C LEU A 88 -20.40 22.27 -30.38
N ARG A 89 -19.39 21.72 -29.75
CA ARG A 89 -18.30 22.42 -29.07
C ARG A 89 -16.98 22.14 -29.77
N ASP A 90 -16.11 23.14 -29.86
CA ASP A 90 -14.78 22.96 -30.45
C ASP A 90 -13.88 22.07 -29.56
N VAL A 91 -13.17 21.12 -30.18
CA VAL A 91 -12.10 20.38 -29.55
C VAL A 91 -10.89 21.29 -29.45
N THR A 92 -10.33 21.44 -28.24
CA THR A 92 -9.07 22.16 -28.05
C THR A 92 -7.92 21.30 -28.54
N THR A 93 -7.07 21.84 -29.42
CA THR A 93 -5.87 21.20 -29.95
C THR A 93 -4.64 21.91 -29.41
N GLN A 94 -3.64 21.16 -28.95
CA GLN A 94 -2.35 21.68 -28.50
C GLN A 94 -1.22 20.82 -29.05
N THR A 95 -0.18 21.44 -29.59
CA THR A 95 1.07 20.75 -29.96
C THR A 95 1.98 20.68 -28.73
N VAL A 96 2.44 19.48 -28.42
CA VAL A 96 3.42 19.22 -27.35
C VAL A 96 4.71 18.72 -27.99
N THR A 97 5.83 19.42 -27.76
CA THR A 97 7.16 19.01 -28.22
C THR A 97 7.86 18.26 -27.10
N LEU A 98 8.20 17.00 -27.33
CA LEU A 98 8.99 16.17 -26.41
C LEU A 98 10.43 16.09 -26.87
N ARG A 99 11.34 16.46 -25.97
CA ARG A 99 12.79 16.32 -26.18
C ARG A 99 13.26 15.00 -25.53
N TYR A 100 14.00 14.20 -26.26
CA TYR A 100 14.51 12.92 -25.76
C TYR A 100 15.95 12.67 -26.22
N ARG A 101 16.68 11.89 -25.40
CA ARG A 101 18.06 11.51 -25.70
C ARG A 101 18.08 10.32 -26.67
N THR A 102 18.94 10.41 -27.68
CA THR A 102 19.28 9.32 -28.60
C THR A 102 20.74 8.93 -28.43
N THR A 103 21.22 7.92 -29.16
CA THR A 103 22.63 7.52 -29.19
C THR A 103 23.55 8.60 -29.79
N THR A 104 23.00 9.53 -30.58
CA THR A 104 23.73 10.58 -31.28
C THR A 104 23.48 11.99 -30.73
N GLY A 105 22.69 12.16 -29.67
CA GLY A 105 22.40 13.46 -29.06
C GLY A 105 20.96 13.62 -28.67
N MET A 106 20.47 14.87 -28.61
CA MET A 106 19.06 15.19 -28.31
C MET A 106 18.26 15.25 -29.61
N ALA A 107 17.08 14.68 -29.58
CA ALA A 107 16.06 14.79 -30.64
C ALA A 107 14.75 15.35 -30.08
N GLU A 108 13.90 15.84 -30.97
CA GLU A 108 12.56 16.36 -30.63
C GLU A 108 11.50 15.63 -31.45
N ARG A 109 10.32 15.47 -30.85
CA ARG A 109 9.13 14.96 -31.53
C ARG A 109 7.91 15.74 -31.09
N GLU A 110 7.13 16.18 -32.06
CA GLU A 110 5.87 16.87 -31.82
C GLU A 110 4.69 15.92 -31.85
N PHE A 111 3.74 16.18 -30.94
CA PHE A 111 2.48 15.47 -30.84
C PHE A 111 1.33 16.47 -30.78
N GLU A 112 0.31 16.28 -31.59
CA GLU A 112 -0.96 16.94 -31.37
C GLU A 112 -1.71 16.24 -30.24
N THR A 113 -2.15 16.99 -29.26
CA THR A 113 -3.00 16.54 -28.14
C THR A 113 -4.36 17.22 -28.25
N TYR A 114 -5.37 16.51 -27.83
CA TYR A 114 -6.75 16.95 -27.96
C TYR A 114 -7.43 16.96 -26.59
N ARG A 115 -8.39 17.90 -26.43
CA ARG A 115 -9.08 18.08 -25.17
C ARG A 115 -10.52 18.50 -25.40
N THR A 116 -11.45 17.92 -24.62
CA THR A 116 -12.83 18.38 -24.46
C THR A 116 -13.01 19.05 -23.10
N HIS A 117 -14.22 19.47 -22.76
CA HIS A 117 -14.51 19.97 -21.41
C HIS A 117 -14.43 18.89 -20.33
N HIS A 118 -14.55 17.60 -20.69
CA HIS A 118 -14.34 16.50 -19.76
C HIS A 118 -12.86 16.31 -19.40
N GLY A 119 -11.95 16.57 -20.34
CA GLY A 119 -10.53 16.40 -20.09
C GLY A 119 -9.71 16.13 -21.35
N PRO A 120 -8.43 15.71 -21.19
CA PRO A 120 -7.61 15.28 -22.31
C PRO A 120 -8.17 14.00 -22.94
N ILE A 121 -8.02 13.87 -24.26
CA ILE A 121 -8.24 12.61 -24.97
C ILE A 121 -7.05 11.71 -24.69
N THR A 122 -7.29 10.58 -24.01
CA THR A 122 -6.23 9.66 -23.57
C THR A 122 -6.10 8.42 -24.45
N HIS A 123 -7.21 7.96 -25.05
CA HIS A 123 -7.23 6.79 -25.92
C HIS A 123 -8.51 6.77 -26.78
N ALA A 124 -8.76 5.67 -27.49
CA ALA A 124 -9.97 5.43 -28.24
C ALA A 124 -10.51 4.02 -27.98
N ILE A 125 -11.84 3.89 -27.95
CA ILE A 125 -12.58 2.62 -27.87
C ILE A 125 -13.45 2.52 -29.12
N ASP A 126 -13.30 1.45 -29.90
CA ASP A 126 -14.06 1.22 -31.16
C ASP A 126 -14.02 2.42 -32.10
N GLY A 127 -12.87 3.12 -32.18
CA GLY A 127 -12.66 4.29 -33.03
C GLY A 127 -13.25 5.60 -32.48
N LYS A 128 -13.94 5.58 -31.35
CA LYS A 128 -14.43 6.77 -30.64
C LYS A 128 -13.41 7.27 -29.64
N TRP A 129 -13.26 8.59 -29.57
CA TRP A 129 -12.34 9.21 -28.61
C TRP A 129 -12.86 9.13 -27.19
N VAL A 130 -11.93 8.91 -26.25
CA VAL A 130 -12.22 8.88 -24.82
C VAL A 130 -11.48 10.01 -24.12
N ALA A 131 -12.24 10.91 -23.49
CA ALA A 131 -11.72 11.94 -22.60
C ALA A 131 -11.66 11.41 -21.17
N THR A 132 -10.58 11.73 -20.46
CA THR A 132 -10.40 11.34 -19.04
C THR A 132 -10.50 12.56 -18.14
N ARG A 133 -11.38 12.50 -17.13
CA ARG A 133 -11.62 13.57 -16.16
C ARG A 133 -11.10 13.21 -14.77
N ILE A 134 -10.28 14.10 -14.22
CA ILE A 134 -9.84 14.06 -12.82
C ILE A 134 -9.96 15.45 -12.20
N ASN A 135 -9.94 15.56 -10.87
CA ASN A 135 -9.88 16.85 -10.18
C ASN A 135 -8.45 17.42 -10.25
N TRP A 136 -8.07 18.00 -11.38
CA TRP A 136 -6.72 18.48 -11.67
C TRP A 136 -6.43 19.82 -10.96
N LYS A 137 -5.86 19.75 -9.75
CA LYS A 137 -5.47 20.90 -8.94
C LYS A 137 -4.06 20.71 -8.35
N PRO A 138 -3.00 20.64 -9.16
CA PRO A 138 -1.66 20.25 -8.69
C PRO A 138 -1.06 21.22 -7.66
N ALA A 139 -1.23 22.53 -7.83
CA ALA A 139 -0.74 23.53 -6.87
C ALA A 139 -1.44 23.38 -5.50
N GLU A 140 -2.74 23.18 -5.49
CA GLU A 140 -3.53 22.95 -4.28
C GLU A 140 -3.16 21.61 -3.61
N ALA A 141 -2.83 20.58 -4.40
CA ALA A 141 -2.39 19.28 -3.89
C ALA A 141 -1.04 19.39 -3.16
N LEU A 142 -0.10 20.13 -3.73
CA LEU A 142 1.18 20.44 -3.08
C LEU A 142 0.97 21.28 -1.81
N ALA A 143 0.11 22.31 -1.88
CA ALA A 143 -0.22 23.14 -0.73
C ALA A 143 -0.89 22.31 0.39
N GLN A 144 -1.86 21.44 0.06
CA GLN A 144 -2.49 20.55 1.03
C GLN A 144 -1.47 19.65 1.73
N SER A 145 -0.56 19.04 0.97
CA SER A 145 0.46 18.15 1.49
C SER A 145 1.48 18.86 2.39
N PHE A 146 1.89 20.07 2.02
CA PHE A 146 2.80 20.87 2.84
C PHE A 146 2.13 21.41 4.11
N VAL A 147 0.92 21.99 4.00
CA VAL A 147 0.19 22.56 5.14
C VAL A 147 -0.18 21.50 6.17
N ARG A 148 -0.40 20.26 5.75
CA ARG A 148 -0.64 19.10 6.62
C ARG A 148 0.44 18.96 7.69
N THR A 149 1.70 19.14 7.34
CA THR A 149 2.85 19.00 8.25
C THR A 149 2.85 20.01 9.38
N LYS A 150 2.06 21.08 9.28
CA LYS A 150 1.96 22.16 10.24
C LYS A 150 0.66 22.17 11.06
N GLN A 151 -0.24 21.22 10.84
CA GLN A 151 -1.48 21.14 11.62
C GLN A 151 -1.19 20.76 13.06
N ARG A 152 -1.96 21.29 13.99
CA ARG A 152 -1.70 21.10 15.42
C ARG A 152 -2.84 20.39 16.15
N ASP A 153 -3.99 20.22 15.50
CA ASP A 153 -5.18 19.58 16.02
C ASP A 153 -6.04 19.01 14.89
N HIS A 154 -7.05 18.23 15.24
CA HIS A 154 -7.98 17.62 14.30
C HIS A 154 -8.80 18.66 13.51
N ALA A 155 -9.20 19.76 14.11
CA ALA A 155 -10.00 20.79 13.44
C ALA A 155 -9.22 21.43 12.28
N GLY A 156 -7.96 21.81 12.53
CA GLY A 156 -7.06 22.33 11.51
C GLY A 156 -6.73 21.30 10.43
N PHE A 157 -6.51 20.04 10.84
CA PHE A 157 -6.25 18.96 9.89
C PHE A 157 -7.46 18.73 8.97
N ARG A 158 -8.67 18.67 9.52
CA ARG A 158 -9.92 18.55 8.75
C ARG A 158 -10.14 19.74 7.83
N ALA A 159 -9.91 20.98 8.29
CA ALA A 159 -10.01 22.18 7.45
C ALA A 159 -9.02 22.14 6.27
N MET A 160 -7.80 21.63 6.48
CA MET A 160 -6.82 21.40 5.42
C MET A 160 -7.32 20.38 4.40
N MET A 161 -7.96 19.29 4.83
CA MET A 161 -8.50 18.25 3.96
C MET A 161 -9.64 18.77 3.05
N GLN A 162 -10.37 19.82 3.44
CA GLN A 162 -11.41 20.44 2.59
C GLN A 162 -10.88 21.04 1.28
N ARG A 163 -9.57 21.09 1.06
CA ARG A 163 -9.00 21.37 -0.27
C ARG A 163 -9.33 20.26 -1.27
N ARG A 164 -9.56 19.04 -0.80
CA ARG A 164 -10.02 17.86 -1.57
C ARG A 164 -9.15 17.61 -2.80
N THR A 165 -7.87 17.47 -2.59
CA THR A 165 -6.90 17.29 -3.69
C THR A 165 -6.15 15.95 -3.65
N ASN A 166 -6.24 15.19 -2.56
CA ASN A 166 -5.75 13.82 -2.55
C ASN A 166 -6.70 12.92 -3.35
N SER A 167 -6.12 12.02 -4.11
CA SER A 167 -6.80 10.95 -4.80
C SER A 167 -6.24 9.61 -4.34
N SER A 168 -7.03 8.56 -4.35
CA SER A 168 -6.61 7.18 -4.08
C SER A 168 -5.85 6.95 -2.75
N ASN A 169 -6.07 7.80 -1.75
CA ASN A 169 -5.44 7.66 -0.43
C ASN A 169 -6.47 7.76 0.70
N ASN A 170 -6.54 6.71 1.50
CA ASN A 170 -7.11 6.82 2.85
C ASN A 170 -6.16 7.63 3.72
N THR A 171 -6.69 8.22 4.78
CA THR A 171 -5.90 8.90 5.81
C THR A 171 -6.27 8.36 7.18
N VAL A 172 -5.28 7.86 7.92
CA VAL A 172 -5.38 7.54 9.34
C VAL A 172 -4.68 8.64 10.12
N TYR A 173 -5.32 9.14 11.15
CA TYR A 173 -4.91 10.31 11.93
C TYR A 173 -4.95 10.02 13.43
N ALA A 174 -4.01 10.60 14.17
CA ALA A 174 -4.07 10.70 15.63
C ALA A 174 -3.43 12.01 16.11
N ASP A 175 -3.84 12.51 17.28
CA ASP A 175 -3.29 13.71 17.85
C ASP A 175 -3.12 13.68 19.38
N ALA A 176 -2.44 14.71 19.90
CA ALA A 176 -2.17 14.90 21.32
C ALA A 176 -3.40 15.33 22.15
N ASP A 177 -4.51 15.64 21.51
CA ASP A 177 -5.79 15.89 22.19
C ASP A 177 -6.61 14.58 22.33
N GLY A 178 -6.02 13.44 21.90
CA GLY A 178 -6.61 12.11 22.00
C GLY A 178 -7.52 11.74 20.83
N THR A 179 -7.65 12.60 19.81
CA THR A 179 -8.47 12.32 18.64
C THR A 179 -7.82 11.28 17.75
N ILE A 180 -8.58 10.25 17.35
CA ILE A 180 -8.22 9.31 16.29
C ILE A 180 -9.26 9.40 15.17
N ALA A 181 -8.83 9.36 13.90
CA ALA A 181 -9.74 9.46 12.78
C ALA A 181 -9.28 8.66 11.56
N TYR A 182 -10.25 8.22 10.77
CA TYR A 182 -10.07 7.60 9.46
C TYR A 182 -10.90 8.34 8.41
N TYR A 183 -10.30 8.60 7.25
CA TYR A 183 -10.94 9.23 6.10
C TYR A 183 -10.66 8.42 4.83
N HIS A 184 -11.71 8.04 4.12
CA HIS A 184 -11.63 7.32 2.85
C HIS A 184 -11.52 8.29 1.67
N GLY A 185 -10.32 8.46 1.16
CA GLY A 185 -10.05 9.41 0.07
C GLY A 185 -10.22 10.87 0.48
N ASN A 186 -9.96 11.79 -0.43
CA ASN A 186 -10.14 13.22 -0.18
C ASN A 186 -11.07 13.91 -1.18
N PHE A 187 -11.14 13.41 -2.42
CA PHE A 187 -12.18 13.85 -3.34
C PHE A 187 -12.81 12.66 -4.06
N ILE A 188 -14.12 12.72 -4.16
CA ILE A 188 -14.93 11.74 -4.87
C ILE A 188 -15.95 12.55 -5.68
N PRO A 189 -16.04 12.35 -7.01
CA PRO A 189 -17.02 13.04 -7.82
C PRO A 189 -18.45 12.69 -7.42
N ARG A 190 -19.35 13.68 -7.43
CA ARG A 190 -20.79 13.45 -7.34
C ARG A 190 -21.30 13.02 -8.68
N ARG A 191 -21.79 11.82 -8.78
CA ARG A 191 -22.28 11.19 -10.00
C ARG A 191 -23.77 10.94 -9.94
N ASP A 192 -24.42 11.00 -11.10
CA ASP A 192 -25.81 10.55 -11.21
C ASP A 192 -25.85 9.01 -11.10
N PRO A 193 -26.54 8.44 -10.08
CA PRO A 193 -26.57 7.00 -9.83
C PRO A 193 -27.28 6.19 -10.93
N GLN A 194 -27.89 6.83 -11.93
CA GLN A 194 -28.51 6.16 -13.07
C GLN A 194 -27.45 5.61 -14.06
N PHE A 195 -26.21 6.11 -14.02
CA PHE A 195 -25.12 5.71 -14.91
C PHE A 195 -24.09 4.85 -14.19
N ASP A 196 -23.50 3.91 -14.92
CA ASP A 196 -22.41 3.02 -14.45
C ASP A 196 -21.04 3.63 -14.81
N TYR A 197 -20.49 4.41 -13.89
CA TYR A 197 -19.16 5.04 -14.06
C TYR A 197 -17.98 4.09 -13.83
N SER A 198 -18.23 2.82 -13.54
CA SER A 198 -17.16 1.81 -13.59
C SER A 198 -16.69 1.52 -15.04
N LYS A 199 -17.34 2.13 -16.01
CA LYS A 199 -17.08 2.07 -17.45
C LYS A 199 -17.15 3.46 -18.05
N PRO A 200 -16.55 3.68 -19.23
CA PRO A 200 -16.73 4.94 -19.96
C PRO A 200 -18.21 5.25 -20.25
N VAL A 201 -18.63 6.45 -19.89
CA VAL A 201 -20.00 6.94 -20.10
C VAL A 201 -20.12 7.75 -21.39
N ASP A 202 -21.35 8.02 -21.86
CA ASP A 202 -21.60 8.84 -23.05
C ASP A 202 -21.32 10.31 -22.76
N GLY A 203 -20.19 10.84 -23.24
CA GLY A 203 -19.80 12.25 -23.09
C GLY A 203 -20.69 13.24 -23.85
N SER A 204 -21.56 12.77 -24.74
CA SER A 204 -22.52 13.64 -25.43
C SER A 204 -23.79 13.88 -24.61
N ASP A 205 -24.04 13.14 -23.55
CA ASP A 205 -25.19 13.30 -22.64
C ASP A 205 -24.81 14.19 -21.44
N PRO A 206 -25.34 15.41 -21.29
CA PRO A 206 -25.03 16.30 -20.16
C PRO A 206 -25.34 15.72 -18.77
N ARG A 207 -26.19 14.69 -18.67
CA ARG A 207 -26.53 14.04 -17.39
C ARG A 207 -25.37 13.22 -16.84
N THR A 208 -24.40 12.83 -17.66
CA THR A 208 -23.21 12.12 -17.24
C THR A 208 -22.14 13.02 -16.63
N ASP A 209 -22.31 14.34 -16.68
CA ASP A 209 -21.38 15.27 -16.04
C ASP A 209 -21.37 15.13 -14.52
N TRP A 210 -20.19 15.38 -13.94
CA TRP A 210 -20.08 15.49 -12.49
C TRP A 210 -20.90 16.65 -11.94
N GLN A 211 -21.66 16.36 -10.91
CA GLN A 211 -22.44 17.34 -10.16
C GLN A 211 -21.62 18.00 -9.03
N GLY A 212 -20.33 18.11 -9.21
CA GLY A 212 -19.37 18.60 -8.23
C GLY A 212 -18.56 17.47 -7.60
N ILE A 213 -18.00 17.75 -6.42
CA ILE A 213 -17.19 16.82 -5.62
C ILE A 213 -17.79 16.76 -4.21
N HIS A 214 -17.86 15.57 -3.63
CA HIS A 214 -18.35 15.39 -2.26
C HIS A 214 -17.50 16.19 -1.26
N GLU A 215 -18.15 16.76 -0.25
CA GLU A 215 -17.46 17.34 0.91
C GLU A 215 -16.80 16.23 1.72
N VAL A 216 -15.76 16.55 2.48
CA VAL A 216 -15.04 15.55 3.29
C VAL A 216 -15.98 14.78 4.21
N ASP A 217 -16.97 15.49 4.83
CA ASP A 217 -17.92 14.86 5.74
C ASP A 217 -18.96 13.97 5.07
N GLU A 218 -19.13 14.08 3.77
CA GLU A 218 -20.02 13.22 2.99
C GLU A 218 -19.32 11.94 2.51
N THR A 219 -17.99 11.91 2.60
CA THR A 219 -17.21 10.69 2.31
C THR A 219 -17.21 9.75 3.51
N VAL A 220 -16.84 8.50 3.29
CA VAL A 220 -16.76 7.53 4.38
C VAL A 220 -15.66 7.95 5.35
N ASN A 221 -16.01 8.21 6.60
CA ASN A 221 -15.07 8.57 7.65
C ASN A 221 -15.53 8.09 9.03
N VAL A 222 -14.59 7.99 9.96
CA VAL A 222 -14.81 7.64 11.37
C VAL A 222 -13.96 8.56 12.22
N VAL A 223 -14.54 9.17 13.25
CA VAL A 223 -13.83 10.01 14.20
C VAL A 223 -14.20 9.55 15.60
N ASN A 224 -13.19 9.25 16.43
CA ASN A 224 -13.32 8.82 17.81
C ASN A 224 -14.36 7.69 17.98
N PRO A 225 -14.18 6.53 17.33
CA PRO A 225 -15.09 5.40 17.54
C PRO A 225 -15.10 4.98 19.02
N THR A 226 -16.26 4.56 19.52
CA THR A 226 -16.44 4.18 20.93
C THR A 226 -15.63 2.96 21.32
N ILE A 227 -15.26 2.12 20.33
CA ILE A 227 -14.37 0.97 20.51
C ILE A 227 -12.90 1.40 20.77
N GLY A 228 -12.55 2.68 20.61
CA GLY A 228 -11.26 3.25 20.97
C GLY A 228 -10.09 2.93 20.02
N TRP A 229 -10.32 2.25 18.90
CA TRP A 229 -9.33 1.97 17.88
C TRP A 229 -9.90 2.04 16.45
N LEU A 230 -9.02 2.21 15.49
CA LEU A 230 -9.34 2.09 14.06
C LEU A 230 -8.13 1.59 13.27
N GLN A 231 -8.39 1.01 12.11
CA GLN A 231 -7.36 0.45 11.23
C GLN A 231 -7.67 0.70 9.75
N ASN A 232 -6.63 0.70 8.93
CA ASN A 232 -6.75 0.50 7.50
C ASN A 232 -5.54 -0.25 6.93
N CYS A 233 -5.81 -1.34 6.24
CA CYS A 233 -4.86 -2.19 5.54
C CYS A 233 -5.14 -2.24 4.03
N ASN A 234 -5.55 -1.14 3.41
CA ASN A 234 -6.09 -1.10 2.04
C ASN A 234 -7.34 -1.99 1.89
N SER A 235 -8.06 -2.19 2.98
CA SER A 235 -9.30 -2.95 3.08
C SER A 235 -10.49 -2.00 3.03
N THR A 236 -11.67 -2.56 2.93
CA THR A 236 -12.92 -1.80 2.96
C THR A 236 -13.00 -0.90 4.20
N PRO A 237 -13.49 0.34 4.10
CA PRO A 237 -13.71 1.20 5.26
C PRO A 237 -14.83 0.72 6.18
N PHE A 238 -15.67 -0.19 5.71
CA PHE A 238 -16.83 -0.73 6.46
C PHE A 238 -16.43 -1.76 7.53
N THR A 239 -15.13 -1.95 7.74
CA THR A 239 -14.55 -2.78 8.82
C THR A 239 -13.41 -2.04 9.54
N SER A 240 -13.31 -0.73 9.36
CA SER A 240 -12.18 0.08 9.87
C SER A 240 -12.17 0.29 11.38
N ALA A 241 -13.30 0.13 12.07
CA ALA A 241 -13.48 0.39 13.51
C ALA A 241 -14.40 -0.66 14.17
N GLY A 242 -14.28 -1.94 13.79
CA GLY A 242 -15.11 -3.01 14.33
C GLY A 242 -16.61 -2.69 14.25
N PRO A 243 -17.36 -2.78 15.36
CA PRO A 243 -18.81 -2.50 15.38
C PRO A 243 -19.16 -1.02 15.13
N ASP A 244 -18.20 -0.11 15.30
CA ASP A 244 -18.39 1.33 15.06
C ASP A 244 -18.06 1.72 13.62
N SER A 245 -17.78 0.75 12.76
CA SER A 245 -17.49 1.00 11.34
C SER A 245 -18.71 1.60 10.63
N PRO A 246 -18.50 2.50 9.67
CA PRO A 246 -19.57 3.00 8.80
C PRO A 246 -20.31 1.86 8.10
N LYS A 247 -21.56 2.07 7.73
CA LYS A 247 -22.37 1.08 7.03
C LYS A 247 -22.40 1.38 5.53
N ARG A 248 -22.24 0.34 4.71
CA ARG A 248 -22.21 0.50 3.25
C ARG A 248 -23.51 1.10 2.69
N GLU A 249 -24.64 0.76 3.26
CA GLU A 249 -25.96 1.24 2.85
C GLU A 249 -26.17 2.75 3.02
N ASP A 250 -25.34 3.42 3.83
CA ASP A 250 -25.42 4.86 4.07
C ASP A 250 -24.73 5.68 2.96
N TYR A 251 -24.04 5.03 2.00
CA TYR A 251 -23.23 5.69 0.98
C TYR A 251 -23.56 5.23 -0.43
N PRO A 252 -23.37 6.11 -1.45
CA PRO A 252 -23.47 5.71 -2.84
C PRO A 252 -22.56 4.52 -3.18
N VAL A 253 -22.99 3.65 -4.08
CA VAL A 253 -22.25 2.42 -4.45
C VAL A 253 -20.82 2.72 -4.90
N TYR A 254 -20.59 3.83 -5.60
CA TYR A 254 -19.28 4.24 -6.11
C TYR A 254 -18.35 4.83 -5.05
N MET A 255 -18.84 5.13 -3.83
CA MET A 255 -18.08 5.88 -2.81
C MET A 255 -16.85 5.12 -2.31
N ALA A 256 -16.97 3.82 -2.01
CA ALA A 256 -15.92 3.01 -1.42
C ALA A 256 -15.95 1.57 -1.97
N PRO A 257 -15.35 1.35 -3.16
CA PRO A 257 -15.37 0.04 -3.82
C PRO A 257 -14.36 -0.96 -3.24
N ASP A 258 -13.54 -0.54 -2.27
CA ASP A 258 -12.48 -1.36 -1.69
C ASP A 258 -13.03 -2.64 -1.09
N PRO A 259 -12.52 -3.83 -1.48
CA PRO A 259 -12.91 -5.10 -0.88
C PRO A 259 -12.22 -5.32 0.47
N GLU A 260 -12.71 -6.29 1.23
CA GLU A 260 -11.99 -6.81 2.39
C GLU A 260 -10.76 -7.61 1.94
N ASN A 261 -9.74 -7.71 2.83
CA ASN A 261 -8.57 -8.52 2.63
C ASN A 261 -8.07 -9.14 3.94
N PHE A 262 -7.20 -10.16 3.84
CA PHE A 262 -6.71 -10.88 5.02
C PHE A 262 -5.93 -10.02 6.02
N ARG A 263 -5.31 -8.92 5.58
CA ARG A 263 -4.64 -7.98 6.50
C ARG A 263 -5.64 -7.18 7.31
N GLY A 264 -6.75 -6.73 6.69
CA GLY A 264 -7.85 -6.05 7.39
C GLY A 264 -8.48 -6.95 8.44
N VAL A 265 -8.79 -8.20 8.09
CA VAL A 265 -9.27 -9.23 9.02
C VAL A 265 -8.27 -9.47 10.16
N HIS A 266 -6.98 -9.58 9.83
CA HIS A 266 -5.93 -9.78 10.84
C HIS A 266 -5.80 -8.57 11.77
N ALA A 267 -5.79 -7.36 11.23
CA ALA A 267 -5.70 -6.13 12.02
C ALA A 267 -6.85 -6.01 13.04
N GLN A 268 -8.09 -6.33 12.64
CA GLN A 268 -9.22 -6.39 13.56
C GLN A 268 -8.98 -7.41 14.69
N ARG A 269 -8.55 -8.64 14.35
CA ARG A 269 -8.29 -9.71 15.34
C ARG A 269 -7.26 -9.30 16.39
N VAL A 270 -6.17 -8.62 15.99
CA VAL A 270 -5.12 -8.21 16.95
C VAL A 270 -5.48 -6.97 17.74
N LEU A 271 -6.42 -6.16 17.26
CA LEU A 271 -6.90 -4.96 17.97
C LEU A 271 -8.05 -5.28 18.92
N GLU A 272 -8.77 -6.37 18.69
CA GLU A 272 -9.81 -6.83 19.62
C GLU A 272 -9.22 -7.20 20.98
N GLY A 273 -9.74 -6.60 22.05
CA GLY A 273 -9.32 -6.89 23.43
C GLY A 273 -7.98 -6.29 23.84
N VAL A 274 -7.38 -5.42 23.05
CA VAL A 274 -6.16 -4.70 23.41
C VAL A 274 -6.41 -3.79 24.60
N SER A 275 -5.48 -3.82 25.57
CA SER A 275 -5.47 -2.95 26.75
C SER A 275 -4.03 -2.72 27.20
N ASP A 276 -3.80 -1.65 27.95
CA ASP A 276 -2.48 -1.33 28.53
C ASP A 276 -1.34 -1.24 27.48
N LEU A 277 -1.66 -0.75 26.27
CA LEU A 277 -0.76 -0.71 25.13
C LEU A 277 0.38 0.29 25.35
N THR A 278 1.60 -0.12 24.99
CA THR A 278 2.81 0.73 24.93
C THR A 278 3.31 0.83 23.50
N LEU A 279 4.32 1.65 23.23
CA LEU A 279 4.96 1.69 21.90
C LEU A 279 5.49 0.31 21.48
N GLU A 280 6.12 -0.41 22.41
CA GLU A 280 6.59 -1.79 22.18
C GLU A 280 5.43 -2.76 21.93
N GLY A 281 4.34 -2.60 22.66
CA GLY A 281 3.11 -3.37 22.45
C GLY A 281 2.53 -3.11 21.06
N LEU A 282 2.47 -1.86 20.60
CA LEU A 282 2.01 -1.52 19.26
C LEU A 282 2.91 -2.09 18.16
N ILE A 283 4.24 -2.11 18.37
CA ILE A 283 5.18 -2.79 17.48
C ILE A 283 4.86 -4.29 17.43
N ALA A 284 4.64 -4.93 18.58
CA ALA A 284 4.33 -6.36 18.65
C ALA A 284 3.03 -6.70 17.90
N LEU A 285 1.98 -5.87 18.02
CA LEU A 285 0.75 -6.03 17.24
C LEU A 285 0.98 -5.85 15.75
N ALA A 286 1.73 -4.80 15.35
CA ALA A 286 2.05 -4.53 13.95
C ALA A 286 2.90 -5.64 13.30
N TYR A 287 3.63 -6.41 14.10
CA TYR A 287 4.48 -7.52 13.69
C TYR A 287 3.92 -8.89 14.12
N ASP A 288 2.63 -8.98 14.46
CA ASP A 288 2.01 -10.30 14.65
C ASP A 288 2.18 -11.13 13.37
N ASP A 289 2.76 -12.33 13.56
CA ASP A 289 3.26 -13.18 12.48
C ASP A 289 2.21 -14.20 11.96
N LYS A 290 0.95 -14.11 12.41
CA LYS A 290 -0.16 -14.97 11.95
C LYS A 290 -0.55 -14.66 10.50
N LEU A 291 -0.92 -15.68 9.75
CA LEU A 291 -1.28 -15.60 8.34
C LEU A 291 -2.68 -16.19 8.08
N PRO A 292 -3.76 -15.41 8.27
CA PRO A 292 -5.13 -15.90 8.12
C PRO A 292 -5.47 -16.50 6.76
N GLY A 293 -4.79 -16.04 5.69
CA GLY A 293 -5.00 -16.58 4.33
C GLY A 293 -4.67 -18.07 4.22
N PHE A 294 -3.75 -18.59 5.04
CA PHE A 294 -3.43 -20.00 5.04
C PHE A 294 -4.40 -20.84 5.86
N GLU A 295 -5.10 -20.28 6.82
CA GLU A 295 -6.20 -20.98 7.51
C GLU A 295 -7.24 -21.48 6.50
N THR A 296 -7.59 -20.61 5.54
CA THR A 296 -8.56 -20.92 4.47
C THR A 296 -7.95 -21.84 3.41
N LEU A 297 -6.76 -21.52 2.91
CA LEU A 297 -6.15 -22.22 1.77
C LEU A 297 -5.76 -23.66 2.11
N LEU A 298 -5.16 -23.88 3.28
CA LEU A 298 -4.58 -25.19 3.65
C LEU A 298 -5.62 -26.16 4.19
N GLY A 299 -6.69 -25.68 4.82
CA GLY A 299 -7.77 -26.56 5.30
C GLY A 299 -8.35 -27.43 4.17
N GLY A 300 -8.59 -26.84 3.00
CA GLY A 300 -9.07 -27.57 1.84
C GLY A 300 -8.04 -28.52 1.22
N LEU A 301 -6.74 -28.18 1.28
CA LEU A 301 -5.66 -29.07 0.84
C LEU A 301 -5.55 -30.31 1.73
N VAL A 302 -5.53 -30.10 3.06
CA VAL A 302 -5.43 -31.20 4.03
C VAL A 302 -6.59 -32.18 3.89
N SER A 303 -7.83 -31.65 3.79
CA SER A 303 -9.01 -32.48 3.54
C SER A 303 -8.92 -33.24 2.21
N ALA A 304 -8.47 -32.56 1.14
CA ALA A 304 -8.30 -33.20 -0.16
C ALA A 304 -7.26 -34.33 -0.16
N TRP A 305 -6.20 -34.18 0.62
CA TRP A 305 -5.18 -35.23 0.78
C TRP A 305 -5.76 -36.44 1.55
N ASP A 306 -6.45 -36.20 2.66
CA ASP A 306 -7.05 -37.24 3.47
C ASP A 306 -8.02 -38.11 2.66
N ASP A 307 -8.80 -37.51 1.77
CA ASP A 307 -9.72 -38.21 0.87
C ASP A 307 -9.00 -39.17 -0.10
N THR A 308 -7.70 -38.99 -0.35
CA THR A 308 -6.92 -39.90 -1.21
C THR A 308 -6.57 -41.22 -0.52
N GLY A 309 -6.54 -41.24 0.82
CA GLY A 309 -6.05 -42.36 1.64
C GLY A 309 -4.57 -42.71 1.42
N ARG A 310 -3.78 -41.78 0.86
CA ARG A 310 -2.34 -41.95 0.57
C ARG A 310 -1.47 -41.63 1.80
N ASP A 311 -0.35 -42.36 1.89
CA ASP A 311 0.66 -42.19 2.94
C ASP A 311 2.11 -42.18 2.36
N ASP A 312 2.26 -41.99 1.06
CA ASP A 312 3.54 -42.03 0.37
C ASP A 312 4.42 -40.80 0.68
N ALA A 313 5.65 -41.05 1.13
CA ALA A 313 6.67 -40.04 1.31
C ALA A 313 7.21 -39.54 -0.06
N PRO A 314 7.60 -38.25 -0.20
CA PRO A 314 7.68 -37.22 0.88
C PRO A 314 6.37 -36.47 1.13
N TYR A 315 5.32 -36.70 0.34
CA TYR A 315 4.11 -35.87 0.35
C TYR A 315 3.34 -35.99 1.68
N ALA A 316 3.18 -37.22 2.21
CA ALA A 316 2.53 -37.42 3.49
C ALA A 316 3.24 -36.67 4.62
N GLN A 317 4.58 -36.70 4.65
CA GLN A 317 5.36 -35.95 5.65
C GLN A 317 5.18 -34.43 5.53
N ALA A 318 5.13 -33.91 4.31
CA ALA A 318 4.92 -32.48 4.04
C ALA A 318 3.50 -32.01 4.42
N ILE A 319 2.48 -32.84 4.17
CA ILE A 319 1.09 -32.56 4.62
C ILE A 319 0.98 -32.58 6.14
N ASP A 320 1.63 -33.50 6.82
CA ASP A 320 1.60 -33.57 8.28
C ASP A 320 2.22 -32.35 8.93
N LEU A 321 3.27 -31.76 8.35
CA LEU A 321 3.80 -30.48 8.78
C LEU A 321 2.76 -29.35 8.62
N LEU A 322 2.12 -29.25 7.45
CA LEU A 322 1.10 -28.22 7.20
C LEU A 322 -0.14 -28.39 8.10
N ARG A 323 -0.54 -29.63 8.40
CA ARG A 323 -1.68 -29.95 9.27
C ARG A 323 -1.47 -29.43 10.69
N ASN A 324 -0.23 -29.50 11.18
CA ASN A 324 0.14 -29.12 12.55
C ASN A 324 0.70 -27.70 12.65
N TRP A 325 0.75 -26.96 11.54
CA TRP A 325 1.31 -25.62 11.51
C TRP A 325 0.39 -24.60 12.19
N ASP A 326 0.99 -23.72 13.00
CA ASP A 326 0.29 -22.62 13.68
C ASP A 326 -0.06 -21.45 12.77
N HIS A 327 0.22 -21.54 11.48
CA HIS A 327 0.08 -20.50 10.45
C HIS A 327 0.83 -19.20 10.79
N ARG A 328 2.00 -19.32 11.42
CA ARG A 328 2.87 -18.19 11.75
C ARG A 328 4.13 -18.19 10.91
N THR A 329 4.49 -17.00 10.39
CA THR A 329 5.67 -16.86 9.55
C THR A 329 6.92 -16.64 10.41
N ARG A 330 7.97 -17.46 10.17
CA ARG A 330 9.28 -17.34 10.83
C ARG A 330 10.37 -17.76 9.86
N ALA A 331 11.58 -17.22 10.01
CA ALA A 331 12.69 -17.56 9.13
C ALA A 331 13.06 -19.05 9.15
N ASN A 332 12.84 -19.74 10.25
CA ASN A 332 13.12 -21.18 10.40
C ASN A 332 11.93 -22.08 10.05
N SER A 333 10.78 -21.54 9.64
CA SER A 333 9.59 -22.34 9.31
C SER A 333 9.72 -23.02 7.95
N VAL A 334 9.64 -24.34 7.94
CA VAL A 334 9.52 -25.18 6.72
C VAL A 334 8.10 -25.08 6.17
N GLU A 335 7.11 -25.09 7.05
CA GLU A 335 5.69 -25.00 6.73
C GLU A 335 5.38 -23.73 5.93
N MET A 336 6.00 -22.60 6.32
CA MET A 336 5.84 -21.33 5.59
C MET A 336 6.36 -21.45 4.15
N THR A 337 7.48 -22.14 3.94
CA THR A 337 8.05 -22.38 2.60
C THR A 337 7.08 -23.16 1.75
N LEU A 338 6.58 -24.29 2.27
CA LEU A 338 5.61 -25.16 1.59
C LEU A 338 4.33 -24.40 1.26
N ALA A 339 3.75 -23.74 2.26
CA ALA A 339 2.48 -23.01 2.12
C ALA A 339 2.58 -21.87 1.09
N HIS A 340 3.67 -21.09 1.16
CA HIS A 340 3.90 -20.00 0.20
C HIS A 340 4.00 -20.52 -1.24
N HIS A 341 4.86 -21.53 -1.47
CA HIS A 341 5.06 -22.07 -2.81
C HIS A 341 3.80 -22.75 -3.33
N TYR A 342 3.08 -23.50 -2.49
CA TYR A 342 1.78 -24.07 -2.85
C TYR A 342 0.79 -23.00 -3.29
N GLY A 343 0.60 -21.95 -2.47
CA GLY A 343 -0.32 -20.87 -2.79
C GLY A 343 0.07 -20.11 -4.06
N MET A 344 1.37 -19.86 -4.28
CA MET A 344 1.86 -19.21 -5.49
C MET A 344 1.70 -20.08 -6.74
N GLN A 345 1.98 -21.37 -6.66
CA GLN A 345 1.75 -22.32 -7.75
C GLN A 345 0.27 -22.41 -8.09
N PHE A 346 -0.59 -22.48 -7.08
CA PHE A 346 -2.02 -22.57 -7.30
C PHE A 346 -2.60 -21.27 -7.91
N LYS A 347 -2.17 -20.10 -7.46
CA LYS A 347 -2.54 -18.81 -8.10
C LYS A 347 -2.08 -18.72 -9.56
N LYS A 348 -0.94 -19.34 -9.90
CA LYS A 348 -0.35 -19.24 -11.23
C LYS A 348 -0.94 -20.24 -12.22
N HIS A 349 -1.24 -21.45 -11.78
CA HIS A 349 -1.56 -22.58 -12.65
C HIS A 349 -2.93 -23.21 -12.37
N GLY A 350 -3.60 -22.82 -11.29
CA GLY A 350 -4.93 -23.35 -10.94
C GLY A 350 -6.03 -22.86 -11.88
N THR A 351 -7.09 -23.64 -11.93
CA THR A 351 -8.30 -23.34 -12.71
C THR A 351 -9.29 -22.59 -11.84
N TYR A 352 -9.57 -21.33 -12.16
CA TYR A 352 -10.53 -20.49 -11.44
C TYR A 352 -11.13 -19.40 -12.34
N PRO A 353 -12.31 -18.83 -11.99
CA PRO A 353 -12.91 -17.72 -12.71
C PRO A 353 -11.96 -16.52 -12.77
N GLY A 354 -11.68 -16.02 -13.96
CA GLY A 354 -10.73 -14.92 -14.19
C GLY A 354 -11.10 -13.57 -13.55
N THR A 355 -12.29 -13.47 -12.94
CA THR A 355 -12.76 -12.31 -12.19
C THR A 355 -12.35 -12.32 -10.71
N LEU A 356 -12.00 -13.50 -10.16
CA LEU A 356 -11.62 -13.62 -8.76
C LEU A 356 -10.26 -12.99 -8.48
N ARG A 357 -10.16 -12.23 -7.40
CA ARG A 357 -8.95 -11.55 -6.93
C ARG A 357 -8.88 -11.58 -5.40
N GLY A 358 -7.68 -11.30 -4.87
CA GLY A 358 -7.45 -11.09 -3.43
C GLY A 358 -7.98 -12.24 -2.57
N MET A 359 -8.73 -11.90 -1.52
CA MET A 359 -9.28 -12.84 -0.55
C MET A 359 -10.23 -13.85 -1.21
N ALA A 360 -11.14 -13.40 -2.07
CA ALA A 360 -12.10 -14.29 -2.76
C ALA A 360 -11.42 -15.35 -3.65
N LEU A 361 -10.27 -15.03 -4.25
CA LEU A 361 -9.48 -16.02 -4.98
C LEU A 361 -8.92 -17.09 -4.04
N ILE A 362 -8.33 -16.70 -2.92
CA ILE A 362 -7.76 -17.65 -1.95
C ILE A 362 -8.84 -18.56 -1.35
N GLU A 363 -10.00 -18.00 -1.02
CA GLU A 363 -11.18 -18.75 -0.57
C GLU A 363 -11.62 -19.78 -1.63
N PHE A 364 -11.71 -19.38 -2.88
CA PHE A 364 -12.05 -20.30 -3.96
C PHE A 364 -11.01 -21.41 -4.10
N LEU A 365 -9.71 -21.09 -4.07
CA LEU A 365 -8.64 -22.10 -4.16
C LEU A 365 -8.70 -23.09 -2.98
N GLY A 366 -9.01 -22.61 -1.78
CA GLY A 366 -9.14 -23.43 -0.58
C GLY A 366 -10.40 -24.31 -0.55
N THR A 367 -11.53 -23.82 -1.03
CA THR A 367 -12.83 -24.48 -0.82
C THR A 367 -13.60 -24.81 -2.11
N GLY A 368 -13.51 -23.97 -3.14
CA GLY A 368 -14.29 -24.08 -4.37
C GLY A 368 -13.59 -24.81 -5.52
N SER A 369 -12.26 -24.98 -5.46
CA SER A 369 -11.47 -25.66 -6.49
C SER A 369 -11.63 -27.18 -6.44
N VAL A 370 -11.23 -27.86 -7.53
CA VAL A 370 -11.34 -29.33 -7.64
C VAL A 370 -10.32 -30.02 -6.70
N THR A 371 -10.78 -31.02 -5.93
CA THR A 371 -9.96 -31.78 -4.96
C THR A 371 -8.65 -32.32 -5.58
N GLN A 372 -8.73 -32.96 -6.76
CA GLN A 372 -7.56 -33.50 -7.46
C GLN A 372 -6.55 -32.41 -7.82
N GLU A 373 -7.01 -31.21 -8.15
CA GLU A 373 -6.13 -30.10 -8.51
C GLU A 373 -5.36 -29.56 -7.30
N ARG A 374 -5.97 -29.55 -6.10
CA ARG A 374 -5.29 -29.20 -4.83
C ARG A 374 -4.12 -30.15 -4.57
N VAL A 375 -4.38 -31.44 -4.63
CA VAL A 375 -3.36 -32.48 -4.40
C VAL A 375 -2.25 -32.41 -5.47
N ALA A 376 -2.59 -32.36 -6.74
CA ALA A 376 -1.60 -32.29 -7.82
C ALA A 376 -0.75 -31.02 -7.77
N THR A 377 -1.32 -29.89 -7.35
CA THR A 377 -0.55 -28.65 -7.15
C THR A 377 0.40 -28.76 -5.97
N PHE A 378 -0.01 -29.42 -4.91
CA PHE A 378 0.83 -29.65 -3.74
C PHE A 378 2.01 -30.58 -4.07
N GLU A 379 1.77 -31.71 -4.74
CA GLU A 379 2.82 -32.63 -5.19
C GLU A 379 3.85 -31.91 -6.08
N ARG A 380 3.37 -31.14 -7.06
CA ARG A 380 4.24 -30.30 -7.90
C ARG A 380 5.08 -29.34 -7.07
N THR A 381 4.52 -28.76 -6.01
CA THR A 381 5.25 -27.85 -5.11
C THR A 381 6.38 -28.56 -4.40
N VAL A 382 6.13 -29.74 -3.83
CA VAL A 382 7.16 -30.56 -3.16
C VAL A 382 8.26 -30.97 -4.14
N ASP A 383 7.88 -31.37 -5.36
CA ASP A 383 8.82 -31.78 -6.41
C ASP A 383 9.67 -30.60 -6.89
N GLU A 384 9.09 -29.41 -7.07
CA GLU A 384 9.81 -28.21 -7.48
C GLU A 384 10.81 -27.77 -6.42
N LEU A 385 10.43 -27.76 -5.14
CA LEU A 385 11.34 -27.44 -4.04
C LEU A 385 12.51 -28.44 -4.01
N THR A 386 12.22 -29.73 -4.15
CA THR A 386 13.24 -30.78 -4.18
C THR A 386 14.19 -30.60 -5.37
N ARG A 387 13.67 -30.30 -6.54
CA ARG A 387 14.49 -30.03 -7.74
C ARG A 387 15.35 -28.77 -7.59
N ASP A 388 14.78 -27.67 -7.09
CA ASP A 388 15.46 -26.37 -7.03
C ASP A 388 16.50 -26.32 -5.93
N PHE A 389 16.27 -26.98 -4.78
CA PHE A 389 17.09 -26.89 -3.59
C PHE A 389 17.72 -28.23 -3.11
N GLY A 390 17.40 -29.34 -3.78
CA GLY A 390 17.88 -30.67 -3.41
C GLY A 390 17.06 -31.32 -2.28
N ARG A 391 16.11 -30.61 -1.69
CA ARG A 391 15.20 -31.05 -0.61
C ARG A 391 13.95 -30.19 -0.60
N TRP A 392 12.85 -30.72 -0.10
CA TRP A 392 11.59 -29.95 0.01
C TRP A 392 11.43 -29.22 1.35
N ASP A 393 12.06 -29.73 2.40
CA ASP A 393 11.94 -29.27 3.80
C ASP A 393 12.91 -28.11 4.12
N ILE A 394 12.78 -27.00 3.39
CA ILE A 394 13.69 -25.86 3.45
C ILE A 394 13.10 -24.79 4.37
N PRO A 395 13.89 -24.24 5.32
CA PRO A 395 13.49 -23.09 6.11
C PRO A 395 13.14 -21.87 5.25
N TRP A 396 12.12 -21.12 5.65
CA TRP A 396 11.66 -19.94 4.92
C TRP A 396 12.76 -18.90 4.68
N GLY A 397 13.59 -18.62 5.67
CA GLY A 397 14.70 -17.68 5.56
C GLY A 397 15.81 -18.10 4.60
N ASP A 398 15.89 -19.39 4.21
CA ASP A 398 16.84 -19.85 3.20
C ASP A 398 16.36 -19.54 1.78
N VAL A 399 15.05 -19.34 1.60
CA VAL A 399 14.39 -19.01 0.33
C VAL A 399 14.08 -17.52 0.25
N ASN A 400 13.54 -16.93 1.31
CA ASN A 400 13.07 -15.55 1.37
C ASN A 400 14.16 -14.63 1.95
N ARG A 401 14.70 -13.73 1.11
CA ARG A 401 15.94 -13.01 1.40
C ARG A 401 15.80 -11.51 1.26
N PHE A 402 16.56 -10.77 2.03
CA PHE A 402 16.82 -9.35 1.84
C PHE A 402 18.21 -9.15 1.23
N GLN A 403 18.27 -8.50 0.08
CA GLN A 403 19.51 -8.22 -0.64
C GLN A 403 19.44 -6.88 -1.35
N ARG A 404 20.51 -6.10 -1.27
CA ARG A 404 20.70 -4.88 -2.01
C ARG A 404 22.14 -4.85 -2.56
N LEU A 405 22.32 -5.00 -3.87
CA LEU A 405 23.64 -5.09 -4.50
C LEU A 405 24.07 -3.79 -5.17
N THR A 406 23.12 -2.99 -5.67
CA THR A 406 23.38 -1.75 -6.40
C THR A 406 22.40 -0.66 -6.00
N GLY A 407 22.74 0.60 -6.33
CA GLY A 407 21.83 1.75 -6.21
C GLY A 407 20.86 1.93 -7.37
N ASP A 408 20.84 1.01 -8.34
CA ASP A 408 19.98 1.09 -9.52
C ASP A 408 18.50 0.95 -9.15
N LEU A 409 17.62 1.63 -9.90
CA LEU A 409 16.18 1.44 -9.80
C LEU A 409 15.74 0.02 -10.23
N ALA A 410 16.45 -0.56 -11.21
CA ALA A 410 16.26 -1.94 -11.64
C ALA A 410 17.09 -2.87 -10.76
N LEU A 411 16.51 -3.32 -9.63
CA LEU A 411 17.19 -4.20 -8.70
C LEU A 411 17.59 -5.53 -9.35
N ARG A 412 18.83 -5.92 -9.10
CA ARG A 412 19.43 -7.21 -9.48
C ARG A 412 19.67 -8.05 -8.24
N TYR A 413 19.56 -9.36 -8.38
CA TYR A 413 19.74 -10.33 -7.30
C TYR A 413 20.69 -11.43 -7.74
N ASP A 414 21.44 -11.97 -6.77
CA ASP A 414 22.42 -13.02 -6.98
C ASP A 414 22.39 -13.99 -5.79
N ASP A 415 22.13 -15.27 -6.06
CA ASP A 415 22.07 -16.31 -5.04
C ASP A 415 23.43 -16.57 -4.36
N GLU A 416 24.54 -16.25 -5.04
CA GLU A 416 25.90 -16.44 -4.53
C GLU A 416 26.40 -15.22 -3.73
N ALA A 417 25.75 -14.05 -3.89
CA ALA A 417 26.10 -12.87 -3.12
C ALA A 417 25.45 -12.86 -1.72
N PRO A 418 26.05 -12.16 -0.75
CA PRO A 418 25.50 -12.05 0.61
C PRO A 418 24.05 -11.55 0.64
N SER A 419 23.25 -12.12 1.51
CA SER A 419 21.86 -11.71 1.74
C SER A 419 21.41 -12.12 3.15
N LEU A 420 20.40 -11.44 3.69
CA LEU A 420 19.87 -11.72 5.04
C LEU A 420 18.62 -12.60 4.94
N PRO A 421 18.45 -13.59 5.85
CA PRO A 421 17.22 -14.38 5.95
C PRO A 421 16.08 -13.51 6.48
N VAL A 422 14.88 -13.64 5.89
CA VAL A 422 13.71 -12.87 6.29
C VAL A 422 12.57 -13.77 6.72
N GLY A 423 12.09 -13.58 7.95
CA GLY A 423 10.95 -14.31 8.51
C GLY A 423 9.59 -13.73 8.09
N LEU A 424 9.53 -12.50 7.57
CA LEU A 424 8.28 -11.85 7.16
C LEU A 424 7.68 -12.50 5.91
N ALA A 425 6.38 -12.26 5.69
CA ALA A 425 5.61 -12.83 4.58
C ALA A 425 4.86 -11.75 3.77
N SER A 426 4.29 -12.16 2.62
CA SER A 426 3.44 -11.29 1.81
C SER A 426 2.14 -10.94 2.52
N GLY A 427 1.70 -9.69 2.38
CA GLY A 427 0.38 -9.24 2.78
C GLY A 427 -0.78 -9.97 2.11
N ASP A 428 -0.54 -10.66 0.98
CA ASP A 428 -1.53 -11.51 0.32
C ASP A 428 -2.04 -12.63 1.25
N TRP A 429 -1.20 -13.07 2.19
CA TRP A 429 -1.52 -14.09 3.17
C TRP A 429 -2.03 -13.54 4.50
N GLY A 430 -2.10 -12.21 4.63
CA GLY A 430 -2.56 -11.53 5.84
C GLY A 430 -1.45 -11.00 6.75
N ALA A 431 -0.19 -11.03 6.32
CA ALA A 431 0.92 -10.45 7.08
C ALA A 431 0.73 -8.93 7.26
N LEU A 432 0.64 -8.47 8.51
CA LEU A 432 0.59 -7.03 8.85
C LEU A 432 1.93 -6.36 8.56
N ALA A 433 3.03 -6.99 9.01
CA ALA A 433 4.39 -6.62 8.60
C ALA A 433 4.70 -7.27 7.25
N SER A 434 4.25 -6.64 6.16
CA SER A 434 4.33 -7.23 4.83
C SER A 434 5.73 -7.14 4.23
N PHE A 435 6.15 -8.27 3.63
CA PHE A 435 7.38 -8.39 2.86
C PHE A 435 7.07 -9.12 1.54
N ARG A 436 6.98 -8.36 0.46
CA ARG A 436 6.76 -8.92 -0.87
C ARG A 436 8.09 -9.18 -1.53
N ALA A 437 8.31 -10.42 -1.92
CA ALA A 437 9.51 -10.87 -2.60
C ALA A 437 9.21 -11.41 -4.00
N ARG A 438 10.22 -11.42 -4.88
CA ARG A 438 10.15 -12.01 -6.22
C ARG A 438 11.46 -12.76 -6.54
N ARG A 439 11.40 -13.74 -7.44
CA ARG A 439 12.60 -14.36 -8.02
C ARG A 439 13.35 -13.34 -8.89
N GLY A 440 14.67 -13.33 -8.77
CA GLY A 440 15.55 -12.72 -9.75
C GLY A 440 15.68 -13.61 -11.00
N ASN A 441 16.20 -13.05 -12.10
CA ASN A 441 16.49 -13.85 -13.31
C ASN A 441 17.57 -14.88 -12.99
N GLY A 442 17.23 -16.18 -13.15
CA GLY A 442 18.13 -17.29 -12.84
C GLY A 442 18.27 -17.66 -11.36
N SER A 443 17.60 -16.92 -10.46
CA SER A 443 17.63 -17.19 -9.03
C SER A 443 16.67 -18.31 -8.62
N LYS A 444 17.08 -19.11 -7.64
CA LYS A 444 16.20 -20.07 -6.94
C LYS A 444 15.51 -19.41 -5.75
N ARG A 445 16.18 -18.47 -5.11
CA ARG A 445 15.68 -17.68 -3.99
C ARG A 445 14.74 -16.55 -4.45
N ILE A 446 13.96 -16.04 -3.50
CA ILE A 446 13.13 -14.83 -3.70
C ILE A 446 13.67 -13.70 -2.84
N TYR A 447 13.62 -12.51 -3.38
CA TYR A 447 14.22 -11.32 -2.78
C TYR A 447 13.19 -10.21 -2.60
N GLY A 448 13.23 -9.56 -1.44
CA GLY A 448 12.31 -8.48 -1.09
C GLY A 448 12.40 -7.30 -2.05
N VAL A 449 11.23 -6.82 -2.48
CA VAL A 449 11.10 -5.67 -3.40
C VAL A 449 10.22 -4.57 -2.86
N SER A 450 9.28 -4.91 -1.98
CA SER A 450 8.32 -3.96 -1.40
C SER A 450 7.71 -4.52 -0.11
N GLY A 451 7.05 -3.68 0.63
CA GLY A 451 6.45 -4.01 1.92
C GLY A 451 6.70 -2.90 2.92
N ASN A 452 6.97 -3.24 4.17
CA ASN A 452 7.36 -2.31 5.23
C ASN A 452 8.58 -1.47 4.78
N SER A 453 8.36 -0.38 4.05
CA SER A 453 9.47 0.43 3.52
C SER A 453 9.98 1.44 4.54
N PHE A 454 9.08 2.00 5.32
CA PHE A 454 9.31 2.84 6.50
C PHE A 454 8.23 2.47 7.52
N VAL A 455 8.59 2.27 8.76
CA VAL A 455 7.63 2.02 9.83
C VAL A 455 7.91 2.96 10.98
N ALA A 456 6.87 3.60 11.52
CA ALA A 456 6.98 4.33 12.76
C ALA A 456 5.78 4.04 13.67
N VAL A 457 6.04 3.96 14.96
CA VAL A 457 5.02 3.99 16.02
C VAL A 457 5.19 5.27 16.81
N VAL A 458 4.10 5.97 17.04
CA VAL A 458 4.08 7.30 17.65
C VAL A 458 3.08 7.33 18.79
N GLU A 459 3.44 7.94 19.89
CA GLU A 459 2.59 8.22 21.05
C GLU A 459 2.55 9.72 21.30
N PHE A 460 1.33 10.27 21.37
CA PHE A 460 1.07 11.70 21.44
C PHE A 460 0.74 12.15 22.88
N GLY A 461 1.77 12.24 23.75
CA GLY A 461 1.66 12.81 25.09
C GLY A 461 2.07 14.28 25.15
N ASP A 462 2.42 14.76 26.33
CA ASP A 462 3.00 16.10 26.53
C ASP A 462 4.22 16.36 25.66
N ARG A 463 5.04 15.32 25.48
CA ARG A 463 6.11 15.22 24.47
C ARG A 463 5.83 14.01 23.60
N VAL A 464 5.84 14.20 22.29
CA VAL A 464 5.70 13.10 21.34
C VAL A 464 6.88 12.14 21.49
N ARG A 465 6.59 10.84 21.52
CA ARG A 465 7.58 9.75 21.54
C ARG A 465 7.37 8.87 20.34
N ALA A 466 8.44 8.45 19.70
CA ALA A 466 8.33 7.59 18.52
C ALA A 466 9.51 6.63 18.39
N LYS A 467 9.25 5.52 17.72
CA LYS A 467 10.28 4.58 17.25
C LYS A 467 10.08 4.35 15.76
N SER A 468 11.17 4.17 15.02
CA SER A 468 11.11 3.97 13.57
C SER A 468 12.00 2.82 13.09
N LEU A 469 11.70 2.35 11.88
CA LEU A 469 12.44 1.31 11.17
C LEU A 469 12.39 1.60 9.67
N LEU A 470 13.53 1.46 8.98
CA LEU A 470 13.66 1.69 7.55
C LEU A 470 14.21 0.45 6.84
N ALA A 471 13.65 0.10 5.69
CA ALA A 471 14.17 -0.98 4.87
C ALA A 471 15.50 -0.59 4.22
N GLY A 472 16.60 -1.28 4.57
CA GLY A 472 17.92 -1.12 4.00
C GLY A 472 18.71 0.06 4.55
N GLY A 473 18.74 1.17 3.85
CA GLY A 473 19.51 2.37 4.21
C GLY A 473 19.08 3.60 3.42
N GLN A 474 19.63 4.75 3.76
CA GLN A 474 19.24 6.06 3.21
C GLN A 474 20.02 6.46 1.95
N SER A 475 21.19 5.87 1.67
CA SER A 475 22.01 6.20 0.51
C SER A 475 21.65 5.34 -0.71
N GLY A 476 21.73 5.93 -1.90
CA GLY A 476 21.69 5.20 -3.18
C GLY A 476 23.08 4.78 -3.67
N ASP A 477 24.16 5.23 -3.00
CA ASP A 477 25.53 4.92 -3.35
C ASP A 477 26.01 3.67 -2.60
N PRO A 478 26.38 2.58 -3.30
CA PRO A 478 26.88 1.36 -2.69
C PRO A 478 28.14 1.53 -1.84
N ASP A 479 28.95 2.55 -2.12
CA ASP A 479 30.18 2.85 -1.36
C ASP A 479 29.90 3.66 -0.08
N SER A 480 28.68 4.12 0.11
CA SER A 480 28.27 4.84 1.32
C SER A 480 28.05 3.87 2.50
N PRO A 481 28.51 4.21 3.73
CA PRO A 481 28.21 3.44 4.92
C PRO A 481 26.71 3.41 5.26
N HIS A 482 25.90 4.25 4.59
CA HIS A 482 24.45 4.32 4.78
C HIS A 482 23.67 3.66 3.64
N PHE A 483 24.32 2.83 2.84
CA PHE A 483 23.66 2.11 1.75
C PHE A 483 22.69 1.03 2.27
N ASP A 484 23.13 0.25 3.27
CA ASP A 484 22.37 -0.87 3.84
C ASP A 484 22.52 -1.01 5.37
N ASP A 485 23.01 0.02 6.06
CA ASP A 485 23.30 0.02 7.50
C ASP A 485 22.08 -0.27 8.41
N GLN A 486 20.87 -0.17 7.88
CA GLN A 486 19.64 -0.52 8.59
C GLN A 486 19.07 -1.90 8.20
N ALA A 487 19.69 -2.62 7.25
CA ALA A 487 19.15 -3.87 6.73
C ALA A 487 19.03 -4.96 7.83
N GLN A 488 20.04 -5.11 8.70
CA GLN A 488 19.97 -6.07 9.80
C GLN A 488 18.87 -5.71 10.80
N ARG A 489 18.76 -4.42 11.18
CA ARG A 489 17.67 -3.95 12.05
C ARG A 489 16.30 -4.25 11.45
N TYR A 490 16.18 -4.06 10.14
CA TYR A 490 14.95 -4.30 9.41
C TYR A 490 14.50 -5.76 9.48
N VAL A 491 15.39 -6.71 9.23
CA VAL A 491 15.04 -8.15 9.28
C VAL A 491 14.78 -8.64 10.69
N ASP A 492 15.40 -8.01 11.70
CA ASP A 492 15.22 -8.32 13.12
C ASP A 492 14.00 -7.60 13.75
N GLY A 493 13.36 -6.66 13.04
CA GLY A 493 12.32 -5.82 13.62
C GLY A 493 12.83 -4.91 14.75
N ALA A 494 14.12 -4.55 14.73
CA ALA A 494 14.80 -3.80 15.79
C ALA A 494 14.62 -2.28 15.58
N PHE A 495 13.50 -1.75 16.03
CA PHE A 495 13.19 -0.33 15.96
C PHE A 495 14.22 0.53 16.71
N LYS A 496 14.48 1.73 16.18
CA LYS A 496 15.29 2.76 16.82
C LYS A 496 14.40 3.86 17.42
N ASP A 497 14.85 4.49 18.51
CA ASP A 497 14.20 5.69 19.04
C ASP A 497 14.39 6.84 18.06
N VAL A 498 13.35 7.65 17.88
CA VAL A 498 13.38 8.89 17.11
C VAL A 498 13.75 10.05 18.01
N PRO A 499 14.92 10.67 17.87
CA PRO A 499 15.23 11.94 18.54
C PRO A 499 14.42 13.03 17.83
N PHE A 500 13.38 13.53 18.49
CA PHE A 500 12.47 14.51 17.88
C PHE A 500 12.74 15.95 18.35
N TYR A 501 13.02 16.14 19.63
CA TYR A 501 13.27 17.45 20.17
C TYR A 501 14.72 17.89 19.98
N ARG A 502 14.95 19.20 19.92
CA ARG A 502 16.27 19.78 19.64
C ARG A 502 17.36 19.28 20.59
N ASP A 503 17.06 19.20 21.86
CA ASP A 503 17.96 18.66 22.90
C ASP A 503 18.35 17.19 22.61
N GLU A 504 17.40 16.38 22.18
CA GLU A 504 17.62 14.96 21.84
C GLU A 504 18.45 14.81 20.55
N VAL A 505 18.17 15.65 19.54
CA VAL A 505 18.92 15.65 18.27
C VAL A 505 20.35 16.13 18.49
N GLU A 506 20.54 17.21 19.24
CA GLU A 506 21.88 17.76 19.53
C GLU A 506 22.74 16.78 20.34
N ALA A 507 22.14 16.04 21.28
CA ALA A 507 22.83 15.02 22.07
C ALA A 507 23.32 13.82 21.25
N ARG A 508 22.70 13.54 20.10
CA ARG A 508 23.03 12.40 19.22
C ARG A 508 23.73 12.82 17.91
N ALA A 509 23.91 14.12 17.66
CA ALA A 509 24.54 14.60 16.44
C ALA A 509 26.00 14.19 16.33
N VAL A 510 26.37 13.49 15.24
CA VAL A 510 27.75 13.10 14.94
C VAL A 510 28.44 14.10 14.01
N SER A 511 27.69 14.86 13.23
CA SER A 511 28.22 15.93 12.37
C SER A 511 27.20 17.03 12.14
N ARG A 512 27.70 18.22 11.77
CA ARG A 512 26.88 19.36 11.37
C ARG A 512 27.51 19.96 10.11
N TYR A 513 26.71 20.20 9.11
CA TYR A 513 27.17 20.82 7.86
C TYR A 513 26.08 21.69 7.24
N ARG A 514 26.48 22.56 6.31
CA ARG A 514 25.55 23.34 5.50
C ARG A 514 25.59 22.79 4.06
N PRO A 515 24.48 22.28 3.53
CA PRO A 515 24.45 21.78 2.16
C PRO A 515 24.94 22.84 1.15
N GLY A 516 25.81 22.45 0.21
CA GLY A 516 26.33 23.34 -0.84
C GLY A 516 27.49 24.25 -0.43
N LEU A 517 27.92 24.20 0.82
CA LEU A 517 29.19 24.82 1.25
C LEU A 517 30.23 23.71 1.43
N SER A 518 31.40 23.84 0.78
CA SER A 518 32.58 23.03 1.12
C SER A 518 33.07 23.49 2.49
N ASP A 519 33.40 22.57 3.36
CA ASP A 519 34.12 22.84 4.62
C ASP A 519 35.51 23.43 4.30
#